data_3af8c444c6c99d1caa16982b6b4b418f
#
_entry.id   3af8c444c6c99d1caa16982b6b4b418f
#
_cell.length_a   1.000
_cell.length_b   1.000
_cell.length_c   1.000
_cell.angle_alpha   90.00
_cell.angle_beta   90.00
_cell.angle_gamma   90.00
#
_symmetry.space_group_name_H-M   'P 1'
#
loop_
_entity.id
_entity.type
_entity.pdbx_description
1 polymer ?
#
loop_
_entity_poly.entity_id
_entity_poly.type
_entity_poly.pdbx_seq_one_letter_code
_entity_poly.pdbx_strand_id
1 'polypeptide(L)'
;MSLIIKNISLLLENDLEFINCGYIVIGKDGLISHAGQGDFRNTNKHDKVFDGEGLLACPGFVNAHTHIGDSIGKDIAIDIDLDLDQMIHPLHGLKKKILDNSDRDHLITFIKSSARSMLKRGIVAFADFREGGSEGIKLLNDALFDTPIKYVALGRPEYYFTIHPSSDGEK
;
A
#
# COMPACT_ATOMS: atom_id res chain seq x y z
N MET A 1 9.65 -3.36 27.00
CA MET A 1 8.69 -4.45 26.76
C MET A 1 8.78 -4.77 25.30
N SER A 2 9.21 -5.97 24.94
CA SER A 2 9.30 -6.43 23.55
C SER A 2 8.13 -7.37 23.25
N LEU A 3 7.87 -7.62 21.98
CA LEU A 3 6.99 -8.68 21.51
C LEU A 3 7.87 -9.83 21.00
N ILE A 4 7.64 -11.01 21.52
CA ILE A 4 8.35 -12.23 21.13
C ILE A 4 7.33 -13.15 20.47
N ILE A 5 7.56 -13.48 19.20
CA ILE A 5 6.79 -14.50 18.48
C ILE A 5 7.65 -15.75 18.45
N LYS A 6 7.15 -16.86 18.94
CA LYS A 6 7.86 -18.16 18.99
C LYS A 6 7.05 -19.25 18.27
N ASN A 7 7.66 -20.41 18.05
CA ASN A 7 7.07 -21.56 17.34
C ASN A 7 6.54 -21.22 15.94
N ILE A 8 7.14 -20.26 15.28
CA ILE A 8 6.69 -19.77 13.97
C ILE A 8 7.65 -20.23 12.88
N SER A 9 7.12 -20.63 11.73
CA SER A 9 7.96 -20.82 10.54
C SER A 9 8.34 -19.45 9.97
N LEU A 10 9.56 -19.35 9.41
CA LEU A 10 10.10 -18.08 8.91
C LEU A 10 10.59 -18.22 7.48
N LEU A 11 10.45 -17.15 6.70
CA LEU A 11 11.25 -16.89 5.52
C LEU A 11 12.18 -15.73 5.85
N LEU A 12 13.48 -16.00 5.94
CA LEU A 12 14.48 -15.02 6.34
C LEU A 12 15.37 -14.63 5.17
N GLU A 13 15.93 -13.42 5.29
CA GLU A 13 16.94 -12.83 4.41
C GLU A 13 16.49 -12.67 2.95
N ASN A 14 17.43 -12.27 2.10
CA ASN A 14 17.17 -11.99 0.68
C ASN A 14 16.84 -13.26 -0.12
N ASP A 15 17.33 -14.40 0.32
CA ASP A 15 17.13 -15.69 -0.34
C ASP A 15 15.86 -16.40 0.12
N LEU A 16 15.11 -15.79 1.04
CA LEU A 16 13.89 -16.35 1.65
C LEU A 16 14.12 -17.75 2.22
N GLU A 17 15.23 -17.93 2.95
CA GLU A 17 15.56 -19.20 3.59
C GLU A 17 14.41 -19.64 4.51
N PHE A 18 13.93 -20.86 4.30
CA PHE A 18 12.86 -21.41 5.11
C PHE A 18 13.40 -22.01 6.41
N ILE A 19 12.94 -21.46 7.54
CA ILE A 19 13.21 -21.99 8.88
C ILE A 19 11.92 -22.55 9.45
N ASN A 20 11.96 -23.85 9.75
CA ASN A 20 10.87 -24.48 10.48
C ASN A 20 11.10 -24.32 11.99
N CYS A 21 10.11 -23.82 12.70
CA CYS A 21 10.19 -23.58 14.15
C CYS A 21 11.29 -22.56 14.52
N GLY A 22 10.95 -21.30 14.39
CA GLY A 22 11.81 -20.18 14.73
C GLY A 22 11.15 -19.19 15.69
N TYR A 23 11.79 -18.04 15.84
CA TYR A 23 11.30 -16.94 16.66
C TYR A 23 11.61 -15.59 16.01
N ILE A 24 10.81 -14.58 16.39
CA ILE A 24 11.03 -13.17 16.06
C ILE A 24 10.91 -12.37 17.35
N VAL A 25 11.84 -11.44 17.57
CA VAL A 25 11.80 -10.48 18.67
C VAL A 25 11.65 -9.08 18.09
N ILE A 26 10.57 -8.40 18.47
CA ILE A 26 10.27 -7.04 18.06
C ILE A 26 10.51 -6.13 19.27
N GLY A 27 11.42 -5.16 19.10
CA GLY A 27 11.78 -4.19 20.12
C GLY A 27 10.67 -3.18 20.42
N LYS A 28 10.89 -2.32 21.41
CA LYS A 28 9.95 -1.23 21.78
C LYS A 28 9.77 -0.19 20.67
N ASP A 29 10.75 -0.08 19.82
CA ASP A 29 10.80 0.79 18.64
C ASP A 29 10.03 0.22 17.43
N GLY A 30 9.48 -1.02 17.57
CA GLY A 30 8.80 -1.73 16.50
C GLY A 30 9.73 -2.40 15.48
N LEU A 31 11.05 -2.38 15.72
CA LEU A 31 12.01 -3.03 14.84
C LEU A 31 12.26 -4.48 15.26
N ILE A 32 12.53 -5.34 14.29
CA ILE A 32 12.97 -6.71 14.54
C ILE A 32 14.41 -6.64 15.05
N SER A 33 14.61 -7.01 16.32
CA SER A 33 15.94 -7.04 16.94
C SER A 33 16.63 -8.39 16.78
N HIS A 34 15.86 -9.46 16.74
CA HIS A 34 16.37 -10.84 16.56
C HIS A 34 15.35 -11.66 15.79
N ALA A 35 15.82 -12.53 14.93
CA ALA A 35 15.05 -13.61 14.33
C ALA A 35 15.98 -14.81 14.10
N GLY A 36 15.46 -16.03 14.19
CA GLY A 36 16.28 -17.21 14.00
C GLY A 36 15.55 -18.50 14.33
N GLN A 37 16.29 -19.60 14.23
CA GLN A 37 15.80 -20.94 14.47
C GLN A 37 15.76 -21.30 15.97
N GLY A 38 14.79 -22.10 16.38
CA GLY A 38 14.66 -22.63 17.72
C GLY A 38 13.98 -21.69 18.69
N ASP A 39 14.29 -21.83 19.99
CA ASP A 39 13.69 -21.05 21.07
C ASP A 39 14.49 -19.82 21.45
N PHE A 40 13.82 -18.68 21.59
CA PHE A 40 14.41 -17.49 22.20
C PHE A 40 14.35 -17.59 23.73
N ARG A 41 15.53 -17.67 24.38
CA ARG A 41 15.65 -17.94 25.82
C ARG A 41 15.73 -16.68 26.70
N ASN A 42 16.07 -15.52 26.13
CA ASN A 42 16.27 -14.28 26.89
C ASN A 42 14.96 -13.48 27.04
N THR A 43 13.94 -14.08 27.59
CA THR A 43 12.66 -13.39 27.84
C THR A 43 12.70 -12.64 29.17
N ASN A 44 12.20 -11.39 29.17
CA ASN A 44 12.00 -10.62 30.39
C ASN A 44 10.57 -10.77 30.89
N LYS A 45 10.35 -10.65 32.20
CA LYS A 45 9.05 -10.77 32.87
C LYS A 45 7.95 -9.86 32.28
N HIS A 46 8.34 -8.80 31.57
CA HIS A 46 7.42 -7.82 30.99
C HIS A 46 7.23 -7.98 29.49
N ASP A 47 7.86 -8.97 28.85
CA ASP A 47 7.71 -9.16 27.41
C ASP A 47 6.37 -9.84 27.09
N LYS A 48 5.78 -9.43 25.96
CA LYS A 48 4.62 -10.11 25.40
C LYS A 48 5.10 -11.29 24.57
N VAL A 49 4.55 -12.46 24.84
CA VAL A 49 4.87 -13.67 24.06
C VAL A 49 3.64 -14.08 23.27
N PHE A 50 3.83 -14.30 21.98
CA PHE A 50 2.83 -14.83 21.07
C PHE A 50 3.30 -16.18 20.53
N ASP A 51 2.43 -17.18 20.58
CA ASP A 51 2.70 -18.50 20.01
C ASP A 51 2.23 -18.50 18.55
N GLY A 52 3.17 -18.69 17.65
CA GLY A 52 2.95 -18.67 16.19
C GLY A 52 2.85 -20.07 15.60
N GLU A 53 2.53 -21.09 16.38
CA GLU A 53 2.36 -22.47 15.90
C GLU A 53 1.42 -22.53 14.68
N GLY A 54 1.88 -23.17 13.62
CA GLY A 54 1.14 -23.29 12.36
C GLY A 54 1.14 -22.06 11.49
N LEU A 55 1.79 -20.96 11.89
CA LEU A 55 1.92 -19.74 11.11
C LEU A 55 3.28 -19.65 10.41
N LEU A 56 3.32 -18.89 9.32
CA LEU A 56 4.52 -18.51 8.59
C LEU A 56 4.69 -16.99 8.62
N ALA A 57 5.84 -16.53 9.10
CA ALA A 57 6.23 -15.13 8.95
C ALA A 57 7.10 -14.97 7.71
N CYS A 58 6.75 -14.02 6.88
CA CYS A 58 7.50 -13.63 5.68
C CYS A 58 7.56 -12.11 5.56
N PRO A 59 8.49 -11.55 4.77
CA PRO A 59 8.46 -10.13 4.43
C PRO A 59 7.12 -9.72 3.84
N GLY A 60 6.62 -8.55 4.23
CA GLY A 60 5.39 -8.00 3.66
C GLY A 60 5.56 -7.65 2.19
N PHE A 61 4.49 -7.79 1.40
CA PHE A 61 4.52 -7.45 -0.03
C PHE A 61 4.54 -5.94 -0.25
N VAL A 62 5.19 -5.54 -1.34
CA VAL A 62 5.20 -4.16 -1.83
C VAL A 62 4.51 -4.10 -3.18
N ASN A 63 3.48 -3.26 -3.30
CA ASN A 63 2.85 -2.99 -4.58
C ASN A 63 3.50 -1.73 -5.21
N ALA A 64 4.39 -1.95 -6.17
CA ALA A 64 5.18 -0.89 -6.78
C ALA A 64 4.42 -0.01 -7.79
N HIS A 65 3.15 -0.33 -8.11
CA HIS A 65 2.36 0.45 -9.07
C HIS A 65 0.88 0.43 -8.70
N THR A 66 0.37 1.57 -8.23
CA THR A 66 -1.05 1.73 -7.93
C THR A 66 -1.58 3.07 -8.43
N HIS A 67 -2.89 3.13 -8.59
CA HIS A 67 -3.70 4.33 -8.74
C HIS A 67 -4.81 4.25 -7.69
N ILE A 68 -4.44 4.33 -6.40
CA ILE A 68 -5.37 4.07 -5.30
C ILE A 68 -6.56 5.06 -5.28
N GLY A 69 -6.36 6.25 -5.85
CA GLY A 69 -7.44 7.24 -5.99
C GLY A 69 -8.58 6.78 -6.88
N ASP A 70 -8.31 5.85 -7.80
CA ASP A 70 -9.31 5.31 -8.72
C ASP A 70 -10.26 4.31 -8.04
N SER A 71 -10.01 4.00 -6.78
CA SER A 71 -10.79 3.03 -6.00
C SER A 71 -12.29 3.33 -5.98
N ILE A 72 -12.67 4.61 -6.07
CA ILE A 72 -14.09 5.03 -6.12
C ILE A 72 -14.78 4.60 -7.41
N GLY A 73 -14.02 4.45 -8.50
CA GLY A 73 -14.53 4.02 -9.80
C GLY A 73 -14.59 2.51 -10.01
N LYS A 74 -14.14 1.72 -9.03
CA LYS A 74 -13.92 0.28 -9.17
C LYS A 74 -15.14 -0.49 -9.69
N ASP A 75 -16.33 -0.14 -9.22
CA ASP A 75 -17.55 -0.85 -9.55
C ASP A 75 -18.36 -0.13 -10.65
N ILE A 76 -17.96 1.07 -11.06
CA ILE A 76 -18.68 1.88 -12.07
C ILE A 76 -18.39 1.39 -13.49
N ALA A 77 -17.23 0.77 -13.69
CA ALA A 77 -16.76 0.32 -15.01
C ALA A 77 -17.13 -1.14 -15.31
N ILE A 78 -17.97 -1.77 -14.49
CA ILE A 78 -18.45 -3.14 -14.71
C ILE A 78 -19.49 -3.11 -15.84
N ASP A 79 -19.35 -4.00 -16.82
CA ASP A 79 -20.25 -4.17 -17.96
C ASP A 79 -20.39 -2.93 -18.88
N ILE A 80 -19.40 -2.03 -18.86
CA ILE A 80 -19.35 -0.90 -19.79
C ILE A 80 -18.42 -1.25 -20.95
N ASP A 81 -18.96 -1.24 -22.16
CA ASP A 81 -18.20 -1.45 -23.41
C ASP A 81 -17.57 -0.12 -23.86
N LEU A 82 -16.42 0.18 -23.25
CA LEU A 82 -15.59 1.35 -23.58
C LEU A 82 -14.17 0.89 -23.93
N ASP A 83 -13.58 1.53 -24.92
CA ASP A 83 -12.17 1.33 -25.19
C ASP A 83 -11.28 1.96 -24.11
N LEU A 84 -9.98 1.67 -24.15
CA LEU A 84 -9.03 2.14 -23.14
C LEU A 84 -8.96 3.68 -23.09
N ASP A 85 -9.00 4.36 -24.22
CA ASP A 85 -8.97 5.81 -24.28
C ASP A 85 -10.22 6.42 -23.61
N GLN A 86 -11.40 5.91 -23.95
CA GLN A 86 -12.66 6.33 -23.33
C GLN A 86 -12.67 6.10 -21.80
N MET A 87 -11.98 5.06 -21.35
CA MET A 87 -11.89 4.73 -19.92
C MET A 87 -10.93 5.63 -19.16
N ILE A 88 -9.69 5.78 -19.61
CA ILE A 88 -8.60 6.33 -18.80
C ILE A 88 -7.98 7.61 -19.35
N HIS A 89 -8.45 8.15 -20.49
CA HIS A 89 -7.88 9.38 -21.03
C HIS A 89 -7.86 10.51 -19.99
N PRO A 90 -6.72 11.20 -19.82
CA PRO A 90 -6.52 12.15 -18.71
C PRO A 90 -7.42 13.40 -18.77
N LEU A 91 -7.97 13.75 -19.95
CA LEU A 91 -8.82 14.93 -20.10
C LEU A 91 -10.32 14.61 -20.22
N HIS A 92 -10.68 13.51 -20.85
CA HIS A 92 -12.10 13.20 -21.16
C HIS A 92 -12.55 11.79 -20.81
N GLY A 93 -11.64 10.95 -20.32
CA GLY A 93 -11.98 9.56 -19.94
C GLY A 93 -12.98 9.48 -18.80
N LEU A 94 -13.65 8.35 -18.70
CA LEU A 94 -14.62 8.06 -17.64
C LEU A 94 -13.98 8.21 -16.24
N LYS A 95 -12.76 7.72 -16.06
CA LYS A 95 -11.97 7.88 -14.84
C LYS A 95 -11.90 9.35 -14.40
N LYS A 96 -11.53 10.23 -15.31
CA LYS A 96 -11.42 11.69 -15.02
C LYS A 96 -12.76 12.26 -14.57
N LYS A 97 -13.84 11.92 -15.30
CA LYS A 97 -15.20 12.39 -14.96
C LYS A 97 -15.64 11.90 -13.56
N ILE A 98 -15.33 10.66 -13.21
CA ILE A 98 -15.63 10.10 -11.89
C ILE A 98 -14.90 10.88 -10.82
N LEU A 99 -13.59 11.08 -10.96
CA LEU A 99 -12.77 11.76 -9.98
C LEU A 99 -13.17 13.22 -9.80
N ASP A 100 -13.44 13.95 -10.89
CA ASP A 100 -13.84 15.36 -10.84
C ASP A 100 -15.21 15.60 -10.20
N ASN A 101 -16.12 14.63 -10.31
CA ASN A 101 -17.47 14.72 -9.76
C ASN A 101 -17.61 14.04 -8.40
N SER A 102 -16.52 13.49 -7.87
CA SER A 102 -16.55 12.79 -6.58
C SER A 102 -16.32 13.76 -5.43
N ASP A 103 -17.09 13.59 -4.38
CA ASP A 103 -16.91 14.28 -3.12
C ASP A 103 -15.57 13.87 -2.47
N ARG A 104 -14.88 14.84 -1.85
CA ARG A 104 -13.58 14.63 -1.22
C ARG A 104 -13.62 13.57 -0.11
N ASP A 105 -14.66 13.56 0.71
CA ASP A 105 -14.78 12.62 1.83
C ASP A 105 -15.04 11.19 1.33
N HIS A 106 -15.76 11.06 0.21
CA HIS A 106 -15.91 9.79 -0.48
C HIS A 106 -14.57 9.28 -1.02
N LEU A 107 -13.79 10.14 -1.67
CA LEU A 107 -12.45 9.77 -2.16
C LEU A 107 -11.56 9.29 -1.01
N ILE A 108 -11.53 10.01 0.11
CA ILE A 108 -10.79 9.62 1.33
C ILE A 108 -11.24 8.25 1.81
N THR A 109 -12.55 8.02 1.89
CA THR A 109 -13.13 6.76 2.36
C THR A 109 -12.71 5.58 1.49
N PHE A 110 -12.78 5.72 0.16
CA PHE A 110 -12.40 4.66 -0.78
C PHE A 110 -10.90 4.39 -0.77
N ILE A 111 -10.06 5.42 -0.74
CA ILE A 111 -8.59 5.28 -0.62
C ILE A 111 -8.25 4.52 0.67
N LYS A 112 -8.81 4.93 1.81
CA LYS A 112 -8.59 4.31 3.11
C LYS A 112 -9.05 2.85 3.14
N SER A 113 -10.21 2.55 2.56
CA SER A 113 -10.73 1.19 2.43
C SER A 113 -9.81 0.30 1.59
N SER A 114 -9.31 0.82 0.47
CA SER A 114 -8.39 0.10 -0.40
C SER A 114 -7.04 -0.17 0.26
N ALA A 115 -6.47 0.81 0.97
CA ALA A 115 -5.25 0.62 1.74
C ALA A 115 -5.41 -0.45 2.84
N ARG A 116 -6.53 -0.42 3.57
CA ARG A 116 -6.85 -1.47 4.56
C ARG A 116 -7.03 -2.84 3.92
N SER A 117 -7.60 -2.90 2.72
CA SER A 117 -7.72 -4.13 1.94
C SER A 117 -6.36 -4.69 1.51
N MET A 118 -5.41 -3.80 1.14
CA MET A 118 -4.02 -4.18 0.86
C MET A 118 -3.36 -4.79 2.11
N LEU A 119 -3.45 -4.13 3.27
CA LEU A 119 -2.89 -4.64 4.52
C LEU A 119 -3.44 -6.03 4.88
N LYS A 120 -4.76 -6.24 4.74
CA LYS A 120 -5.38 -7.55 4.99
C LYS A 120 -4.87 -8.66 4.07
N ARG A 121 -4.25 -8.30 2.94
CA ARG A 121 -3.65 -9.22 1.98
C ARG A 121 -2.11 -9.29 2.06
N GLY A 122 -1.54 -8.72 3.14
CA GLY A 122 -0.09 -8.74 3.36
C GLY A 122 0.70 -7.70 2.56
N ILE A 123 0.05 -6.76 1.87
CA ILE A 123 0.72 -5.63 1.21
C ILE A 123 0.94 -4.54 2.26
N VAL A 124 2.18 -4.31 2.64
CA VAL A 124 2.57 -3.38 3.71
C VAL A 124 3.06 -2.02 3.19
N ALA A 125 3.34 -1.95 1.90
CA ALA A 125 3.78 -0.72 1.24
C ALA A 125 3.29 -0.66 -0.21
N PHE A 126 3.13 0.56 -0.75
CA PHE A 126 2.81 0.75 -2.16
C PHE A 126 3.36 2.06 -2.72
N ALA A 127 3.52 2.13 -4.05
CA ALA A 127 3.77 3.34 -4.80
C ALA A 127 2.51 3.75 -5.56
N ASP A 128 2.05 4.99 -5.39
CA ASP A 128 0.83 5.53 -6.01
C ASP A 128 1.16 6.60 -7.05
N PHE A 129 0.73 6.38 -8.27
CA PHE A 129 0.80 7.38 -9.34
C PHE A 129 -0.37 8.35 -9.19
N ARG A 130 -0.14 9.42 -8.42
CA ARG A 130 -1.19 10.32 -7.96
C ARG A 130 -1.48 11.44 -8.95
N GLU A 131 -2.72 11.50 -9.41
CA GLU A 131 -3.25 12.66 -10.12
C GLU A 131 -3.63 13.78 -9.15
N GLY A 132 -3.88 14.98 -9.71
CA GLY A 132 -4.32 16.15 -8.95
C GLY A 132 -3.18 16.93 -8.29
N GLY A 133 -1.93 16.75 -8.74
CA GLY A 133 -0.78 17.53 -8.27
C GLY A 133 -0.65 17.52 -6.74
N SER A 134 -0.41 18.70 -6.16
CA SER A 134 -0.25 18.87 -4.70
C SER A 134 -1.53 18.53 -3.90
N GLU A 135 -2.70 18.85 -4.46
CA GLU A 135 -3.97 18.54 -3.81
C GLU A 135 -4.26 17.03 -3.79
N GLY A 136 -3.91 16.33 -4.86
CA GLY A 136 -3.98 14.87 -4.89
C GLY A 136 -3.09 14.20 -3.84
N ILE A 137 -1.88 14.75 -3.63
CA ILE A 137 -0.96 14.27 -2.58
C ILE A 137 -1.52 14.56 -1.18
N LYS A 138 -2.08 15.75 -0.94
CA LYS A 138 -2.75 16.08 0.32
C LYS A 138 -3.92 15.13 0.59
N LEU A 139 -4.73 14.87 -0.43
CA LEU A 139 -5.85 13.93 -0.32
C LEU A 139 -5.38 12.52 0.12
N LEU A 140 -4.29 12.04 -0.48
CA LEU A 140 -3.69 10.75 -0.11
C LEU A 140 -3.19 10.75 1.33
N ASN A 141 -2.47 11.79 1.74
CA ASN A 141 -1.98 11.96 3.10
C ASN A 141 -3.12 11.96 4.13
N ASP A 142 -4.19 12.72 3.86
CA ASP A 142 -5.36 12.80 4.75
C ASP A 142 -6.10 11.45 4.85
N ALA A 143 -6.16 10.71 3.74
CA ALA A 143 -6.78 9.39 3.73
C ALA A 143 -5.98 8.35 4.54
N LEU A 144 -4.67 8.48 4.61
CA LEU A 144 -3.77 7.44 5.13
C LEU A 144 -3.10 7.78 6.46
N PHE A 145 -3.30 8.97 7.03
CA PHE A 145 -2.59 9.44 8.21
C PHE A 145 -2.69 8.48 9.42
N ASP A 146 -3.81 7.74 9.55
CA ASP A 146 -4.09 6.79 10.62
C ASP A 146 -4.00 5.31 10.17
N THR A 147 -3.52 5.06 8.96
CA THR A 147 -3.42 3.71 8.40
C THR A 147 -1.97 3.24 8.40
N PRO A 148 -1.64 2.10 9.05
CA PRO A 148 -0.27 1.64 9.21
C PRO A 148 0.28 0.99 7.93
N ILE A 149 0.15 1.65 6.80
CA ILE A 149 0.70 1.26 5.51
C ILE A 149 1.73 2.29 5.06
N LYS A 150 2.85 1.85 4.53
CA LYS A 150 3.84 2.74 3.94
C LYS A 150 3.47 3.07 2.50
N TYR A 151 3.74 4.29 2.05
CA TYR A 151 3.48 4.65 0.65
C TYR A 151 4.47 5.70 0.15
N VAL A 152 4.63 5.71 -1.17
CA VAL A 152 5.33 6.75 -1.92
C VAL A 152 4.34 7.33 -2.91
N ALA A 153 4.09 8.64 -2.82
CA ALA A 153 3.28 9.35 -3.79
C ALA A 153 4.16 9.84 -4.95
N LEU A 154 3.89 9.33 -6.14
CA LEU A 154 4.51 9.76 -7.39
C LEU A 154 3.56 10.76 -8.06
N GLY A 155 3.68 12.03 -7.69
CA GLY A 155 2.82 13.10 -8.19
C GLY A 155 3.02 13.35 -9.68
N ARG A 156 1.94 13.59 -10.41
CA ARG A 156 1.97 14.06 -11.80
C ARG A 156 1.77 15.58 -11.83
N PRO A 157 2.59 16.33 -12.55
CA PRO A 157 2.34 17.76 -12.78
C PRO A 157 1.05 17.95 -13.61
N GLU A 158 0.11 18.74 -13.13
CA GLU A 158 -1.18 18.95 -13.82
C GLU A 158 -0.99 19.63 -15.20
N TYR A 159 0.00 20.52 -15.33
CA TYR A 159 0.28 21.19 -16.58
C TYR A 159 0.66 20.22 -17.72
N TYR A 160 1.07 19.00 -17.41
CA TYR A 160 1.41 17.99 -18.42
C TYR A 160 0.23 17.67 -19.35
N PHE A 161 -0.99 17.84 -18.86
CA PHE A 161 -2.22 17.60 -19.62
C PHE A 161 -2.79 18.86 -20.30
N THR A 162 -2.24 20.03 -20.00
CA THR A 162 -2.65 21.31 -20.61
C THR A 162 -1.80 21.71 -21.80
N ILE A 163 -0.71 20.98 -22.09
CA ILE A 163 0.11 21.20 -23.26
C ILE A 163 -0.66 20.71 -24.50
N HIS A 164 -0.99 21.62 -25.39
CA HIS A 164 -1.69 21.26 -26.62
C HIS A 164 -0.81 20.33 -27.47
N PRO A 165 -1.39 19.24 -28.04
CA PRO A 165 -0.64 18.32 -28.91
C PRO A 165 0.10 18.95 -30.07
N SER A 166 -0.33 20.15 -30.52
CA SER A 166 0.29 20.90 -31.59
C SER A 166 1.62 21.56 -31.20
N SER A 167 2.00 21.58 -29.92
CA SER A 167 3.26 22.16 -29.46
C SER A 167 4.35 21.12 -29.18
N ASP A 168 4.00 19.82 -29.17
CA ASP A 168 4.91 18.75 -28.74
C ASP A 168 5.72 18.12 -29.88
N GLY A 169 5.47 18.50 -31.11
CA GLY A 169 6.13 17.91 -32.28
C GLY A 169 7.47 18.57 -32.67
N GLU A 170 7.89 19.65 -32.03
CA GLU A 170 9.02 20.47 -32.54
C GLU A 170 10.09 20.82 -31.50
N LYS A 171 10.28 20.01 -30.46
CA LYS A 171 11.44 20.24 -29.56
C LYS A 171 12.07 18.95 -29.07
#